data_03f5d216a9dfbcfdea55ceb2797cb6d7
#
_entry.id   03f5d216a9dfbcfdea55ceb2797cb6d7
#
_cell.length_a   1.000
_cell.length_b   1.000
_cell.length_c   1.000
_cell.angle_alpha   90.00
_cell.angle_beta   90.00
_cell.angle_gamma   90.00
#
_symmetry.space_group_name_H-M   'P 1'
#
loop_
_entity.id
_entity.type
_entity.pdbx_description
1 polymer ?
#
loop_
_entity_poly.entity_id
_entity_poly.type
_entity_poly.pdbx_seq_one_letter_code
_entity_poly.pdbx_strand_id
1 'polypeptide(L)'
;MQALKLVADHGELSSNNATTAASSAFVVQSGLLYLACSSEKKSGHISVCNTVAEAGIGSFHVEKGNGFLYRYGHPAHAKVTAVTKGATTVMTIDHVDTKIQVGDYVTMTGSSVGTYNSTVAHVEVTAISDPQSYNAYTKTITVDADTSSLADFTGTAQISKSVIARLAPETSDGCTMHVHEVNLA
;
A
#
# COMPACT_ATOMS: atom_id res chain seq x y z
N MET A 1 -29.99 -1.24 -3.24
CA MET A 1 -28.64 -1.84 -3.14
C MET A 1 -27.71 -0.94 -3.94
N GLN A 2 -26.66 -0.43 -3.32
CA GLN A 2 -25.71 0.47 -4.02
C GLN A 2 -24.75 -0.40 -4.81
N ALA A 3 -24.55 -0.09 -6.08
CA ALA A 3 -23.61 -0.84 -6.92
C ALA A 3 -22.16 -0.55 -6.52
N LEU A 4 -21.28 -1.54 -6.67
CA LEU A 4 -19.85 -1.39 -6.48
C LEU A 4 -19.19 -1.18 -7.84
N LYS A 5 -18.29 -0.21 -7.92
CA LYS A 5 -17.46 0.03 -9.10
C LYS A 5 -16.03 -0.38 -8.79
N LEU A 6 -15.47 -1.28 -9.61
CA LEU A 6 -14.05 -1.64 -9.51
C LEU A 6 -13.17 -0.43 -9.81
N VAL A 7 -12.23 -0.16 -8.93
CA VAL A 7 -11.19 0.88 -9.08
C VAL A 7 -9.87 0.23 -9.47
N ALA A 8 -9.46 -0.80 -8.75
CA ALA A 8 -8.26 -1.56 -9.04
C ALA A 8 -8.44 -3.03 -8.63
N ASP A 9 -7.79 -3.90 -9.38
CA ASP A 9 -7.63 -5.31 -9.04
C ASP A 9 -6.20 -5.52 -8.56
N HIS A 10 -6.05 -5.88 -7.28
CA HIS A 10 -4.75 -6.16 -6.67
C HIS A 10 -4.37 -7.64 -6.77
N GLY A 11 -5.18 -8.40 -7.49
CA GLY A 11 -4.92 -9.78 -7.80
C GLY A 11 -5.32 -10.77 -6.72
N GLU A 12 -4.72 -11.92 -6.79
CA GLU A 12 -5.02 -13.08 -5.96
C GLU A 12 -3.89 -13.35 -4.96
N LEU A 13 -4.27 -13.51 -3.70
CA LEU A 13 -3.40 -14.06 -2.67
C LEU A 13 -3.75 -15.54 -2.50
N SER A 14 -2.80 -16.42 -2.74
CA SER A 14 -3.01 -17.87 -2.62
C SER A 14 -1.97 -18.48 -1.69
N SER A 15 -2.41 -19.29 -0.76
CA SER A 15 -1.56 -20.06 0.13
C SER A 15 -1.98 -21.52 0.11
N ASN A 16 -1.02 -22.42 0.01
CA ASN A 16 -1.25 -23.85 -0.16
C ASN A 16 -1.20 -24.65 1.15
N ASN A 17 -0.81 -24.01 2.26
CA ASN A 17 -0.83 -24.67 3.56
C ASN A 17 -1.01 -23.65 4.70
N ALA A 18 -1.43 -24.14 5.88
CA ALA A 18 -1.75 -23.30 7.04
C ALA A 18 -0.55 -22.53 7.62
N THR A 19 0.67 -22.92 7.31
CA THR A 19 1.89 -22.29 7.85
C THR A 19 2.48 -21.24 6.91
N THR A 20 2.09 -21.24 5.64
CA THR A 20 2.60 -20.30 4.63
C THR A 20 1.57 -19.21 4.38
N ALA A 21 1.84 -18.01 4.86
CA ALA A 21 1.03 -16.85 4.55
C ALA A 21 1.47 -16.20 3.23
N ALA A 22 0.52 -15.87 2.38
CA ALA A 22 0.74 -15.05 1.20
C ALA A 22 0.55 -13.57 1.55
N SER A 23 1.38 -12.70 1.00
CA SER A 23 1.25 -11.26 1.18
C SER A 23 1.55 -10.50 -0.10
N SER A 24 0.87 -9.37 -0.28
CA SER A 24 1.11 -8.44 -1.38
C SER A 24 0.92 -7.02 -0.91
N ALA A 25 1.85 -6.14 -1.28
CA ALA A 25 1.74 -4.71 -1.07
C ALA A 25 1.06 -4.04 -2.26
N PHE A 26 0.22 -3.07 -2.01
CA PHE A 26 -0.46 -2.31 -3.07
C PHE A 26 -0.76 -0.88 -2.63
N VAL A 27 -0.88 0.01 -3.61
CA VAL A 27 -1.24 1.41 -3.41
C VAL A 27 -2.74 1.53 -3.15
N VAL A 28 -3.11 2.31 -2.14
CA VAL A 28 -4.52 2.58 -1.81
C VAL A 28 -5.02 3.76 -2.64
N GLN A 29 -6.04 3.53 -3.46
CA GLN A 29 -6.64 4.54 -4.34
C GLN A 29 -8.03 5.01 -3.89
N SER A 30 -8.83 4.12 -3.29
CA SER A 30 -10.21 4.45 -2.88
C SER A 30 -10.45 4.34 -1.37
N GLY A 31 -9.62 3.61 -0.66
CA GLY A 31 -9.79 3.31 0.77
C GLY A 31 -10.93 2.33 1.09
N LEU A 32 -11.56 1.73 0.09
CA LEU A 32 -12.58 0.69 0.23
C LEU A 32 -12.16 -0.56 -0.52
N LEU A 33 -11.97 -1.65 0.20
CA LEU A 33 -11.57 -2.94 -0.34
C LEU A 33 -12.74 -3.92 -0.32
N TYR A 34 -12.90 -4.66 -1.41
CA TYR A 34 -13.71 -5.86 -1.45
C TYR A 34 -12.79 -7.09 -1.42
N LEU A 35 -12.92 -7.86 -0.36
CA LEU A 35 -12.12 -9.04 -0.07
C LEU A 35 -13.01 -10.27 -0.26
N ALA A 36 -12.68 -11.12 -1.21
CA ALA A 36 -13.50 -12.28 -1.55
C ALA A 36 -12.69 -13.58 -1.53
N CYS A 37 -13.22 -14.59 -0.88
CA CYS A 37 -12.65 -15.94 -0.88
C CYS A 37 -13.13 -16.72 -2.10
N SER A 38 -12.22 -17.37 -2.82
CA SER A 38 -12.58 -18.24 -3.94
C SER A 38 -13.44 -19.41 -3.47
N SER A 39 -14.49 -19.72 -4.25
CA SER A 39 -15.40 -20.84 -3.96
C SER A 39 -14.74 -22.22 -3.98
N GLU A 40 -13.58 -22.34 -4.63
CA GLU A 40 -12.87 -23.63 -4.75
C GLU A 40 -11.93 -23.90 -3.57
N LYS A 41 -11.61 -22.90 -2.78
CA LYS A 41 -10.66 -22.99 -1.66
C LYS A 41 -11.39 -22.97 -0.32
N LYS A 42 -10.67 -23.32 0.72
CA LYS A 42 -11.14 -23.25 2.11
C LYS A 42 -11.16 -21.81 2.61
N SER A 43 -11.83 -21.60 3.72
CA SER A 43 -11.82 -20.35 4.46
C SER A 43 -10.41 -19.94 4.89
N GLY A 44 -10.24 -18.66 5.18
CA GLY A 44 -8.98 -18.14 5.70
C GLY A 44 -9.15 -16.80 6.41
N HIS A 45 -8.08 -16.34 7.00
CA HIS A 45 -8.00 -15.05 7.66
C HIS A 45 -7.24 -14.07 6.77
N ILE A 46 -7.79 -12.90 6.54
CA ILE A 46 -7.12 -11.83 5.83
C ILE A 46 -6.94 -10.61 6.73
N SER A 47 -5.79 -10.01 6.67
CA SER A 47 -5.49 -8.72 7.28
C SER A 47 -5.00 -7.74 6.25
N VAL A 48 -5.33 -6.47 6.46
CA VAL A 48 -4.80 -5.34 5.69
C VAL A 48 -4.15 -4.40 6.70
N CYS A 49 -2.86 -4.19 6.57
CA CYS A 49 -2.05 -3.49 7.57
C CYS A 49 -0.84 -2.81 6.94
N ASN A 50 -0.08 -2.07 7.73
CA ASN A 50 1.12 -1.40 7.26
C ASN A 50 2.28 -2.39 7.06
N THR A 51 2.43 -3.38 7.92
CA THR A 51 3.53 -4.36 7.85
C THR A 51 3.04 -5.79 7.94
N VAL A 52 3.83 -6.74 7.43
CA VAL A 52 3.55 -8.18 7.55
C VAL A 52 3.50 -8.64 9.02
N ALA A 53 4.28 -8.00 9.91
CA ALA A 53 4.32 -8.34 11.33
C ALA A 53 3.01 -8.04 12.05
N GLU A 54 2.24 -7.05 11.61
CA GLU A 54 0.93 -6.70 12.18
C GLU A 54 -0.17 -7.69 11.79
N ALA A 55 0.06 -8.49 10.75
CA ALA A 55 -0.90 -9.45 10.26
C ALA A 55 -0.82 -10.76 11.04
N GLY A 56 -1.77 -10.99 11.94
CA GLY A 56 -1.86 -12.19 12.79
C GLY A 56 -3.18 -12.94 12.63
N ILE A 57 -3.24 -14.11 13.29
CA ILE A 57 -4.48 -14.84 13.53
C ILE A 57 -5.35 -13.93 14.45
N GLY A 58 -6.49 -13.52 13.97
CA GLY A 58 -7.36 -12.53 14.64
C GLY A 58 -7.85 -11.47 13.67
N SER A 59 -7.33 -11.50 12.45
CA SER A 59 -7.79 -10.73 11.31
C SER A 59 -9.18 -11.20 10.84
N PHE A 60 -9.69 -10.59 9.79
CA PHE A 60 -11.02 -10.91 9.28
C PHE A 60 -11.08 -12.34 8.75
N HIS A 61 -11.95 -13.16 9.33
CA HIS A 61 -12.27 -14.47 8.78
C HIS A 61 -13.18 -14.31 7.55
N VAL A 62 -12.81 -14.94 6.46
CA VAL A 62 -13.59 -14.96 5.23
C VAL A 62 -13.91 -16.41 4.88
N GLU A 63 -15.19 -16.74 4.92
CA GLU A 63 -15.66 -18.06 4.56
C GLU A 63 -15.57 -18.29 3.05
N LYS A 64 -15.40 -19.54 2.69
CA LYS A 64 -15.42 -20.01 1.31
C LYS A 64 -16.65 -19.49 0.55
N GLY A 65 -16.41 -18.88 -0.62
CA GLY A 65 -17.46 -18.34 -1.49
C GLY A 65 -18.04 -17.00 -1.05
N ASN A 66 -17.60 -16.48 0.08
CA ASN A 66 -18.07 -15.20 0.61
C ASN A 66 -17.05 -14.08 0.37
N GLY A 67 -17.53 -12.85 0.48
CA GLY A 67 -16.71 -11.65 0.45
C GLY A 67 -17.31 -10.56 1.32
N PHE A 68 -16.50 -9.60 1.71
CA PHE A 68 -16.95 -8.47 2.50
C PHE A 68 -16.26 -7.18 2.06
N LEU A 69 -16.88 -6.06 2.41
CA LEU A 69 -16.32 -4.73 2.22
C LEU A 69 -15.56 -4.32 3.48
N TYR A 70 -14.34 -3.85 3.28
CA TYR A 70 -13.49 -3.34 4.33
C TYR A 70 -13.06 -1.92 4.02
N ARG A 71 -13.27 -0.99 4.95
CA ARG A 71 -12.77 0.37 4.81
C ARG A 71 -11.37 0.45 5.42
N TYR A 72 -10.39 0.77 4.61
CA TYR A 72 -9.03 0.98 5.03
C TYR A 72 -8.63 2.45 4.86
N GLY A 73 -8.74 3.23 5.92
CA GLY A 73 -8.26 4.60 5.97
C GLY A 73 -8.72 5.52 4.83
N HIS A 74 -7.88 6.48 4.52
CA HIS A 74 -8.07 7.39 3.38
C HIS A 74 -6.90 7.22 2.40
N PRO A 75 -7.16 7.18 1.09
CA PRO A 75 -6.10 7.26 0.11
C PRO A 75 -5.34 8.58 0.29
N ALA A 76 -4.03 8.51 0.18
CA ALA A 76 -3.17 9.68 0.26
C ALA A 76 -2.09 9.58 -0.80
N HIS A 77 -1.89 10.65 -1.53
CA HIS A 77 -0.86 10.75 -2.56
C HIS A 77 -0.28 12.16 -2.60
N ALA A 78 0.92 12.28 -3.14
CA ALA A 78 1.56 13.56 -3.39
C ALA A 78 2.48 13.44 -4.61
N LYS A 79 2.64 14.56 -5.33
CA LYS A 79 3.59 14.67 -6.43
C LYS A 79 4.98 14.91 -5.87
N VAL A 80 5.95 14.12 -6.31
CA VAL A 80 7.37 14.28 -6.00
C VAL A 80 8.02 15.15 -7.09
N THR A 81 8.67 16.20 -6.67
CA THR A 81 9.35 17.17 -7.58
C THR A 81 10.86 17.08 -7.50
N ALA A 82 11.42 16.58 -6.39
CA ALA A 82 12.85 16.35 -6.22
C ALA A 82 13.09 15.20 -5.24
N VAL A 83 14.24 14.55 -5.38
CA VAL A 83 14.71 13.50 -4.48
C VAL A 83 16.16 13.79 -4.10
N THR A 84 16.44 13.81 -2.81
CA THR A 84 17.78 13.80 -2.26
C THR A 84 18.13 12.36 -1.88
N LYS A 85 19.14 11.82 -2.54
CA LYS A 85 19.62 10.44 -2.35
C LYS A 85 20.38 10.28 -1.05
N GLY A 86 20.36 9.09 -0.48
CA GLY A 86 21.10 8.74 0.73
C GLY A 86 20.70 7.36 1.24
N ALA A 87 21.27 6.99 2.39
CA ALA A 87 20.86 5.77 3.11
C ALA A 87 19.38 5.83 3.54
N THR A 88 18.85 7.03 3.71
CA THR A 88 17.42 7.35 3.74
C THR A 88 17.12 8.33 2.62
N THR A 89 15.98 8.17 1.98
CA THR A 89 15.58 9.02 0.84
C THR A 89 14.72 10.17 1.32
N VAL A 90 15.09 11.39 0.92
CA VAL A 90 14.29 12.59 1.18
C VAL A 90 13.63 13.06 -0.11
N MET A 91 12.31 13.11 -0.12
CA MET A 91 11.51 13.53 -1.26
C MET A 91 10.88 14.89 -1.01
N THR A 92 11.05 15.83 -1.93
CA THR A 92 10.30 17.09 -1.94
C THR A 92 8.97 16.85 -2.63
N ILE A 93 7.88 17.13 -1.95
CA ILE A 93 6.52 16.96 -2.48
C ILE A 93 5.84 18.31 -2.70
N ASP A 94 5.06 18.36 -3.76
CA ASP A 94 4.30 19.52 -4.20
C ASP A 94 2.86 19.44 -3.64
N HIS A 95 2.72 19.29 -2.31
CA HIS A 95 1.39 19.27 -1.69
C HIS A 95 1.48 19.44 -0.18
N VAL A 96 1.06 20.59 0.32
CA VAL A 96 1.09 20.91 1.76
C VAL A 96 0.06 20.08 2.53
N ASP A 97 -1.07 19.76 1.91
CA ASP A 97 -2.22 19.09 2.56
C ASP A 97 -2.26 17.57 2.34
N THR A 98 -1.12 16.95 2.06
CA THR A 98 -1.09 15.49 1.96
C THR A 98 -1.54 14.87 3.28
N LYS A 99 -2.31 13.77 3.16
CA LYS A 99 -2.74 12.96 4.32
C LYS A 99 -1.71 11.88 4.69
N ILE A 100 -0.54 11.88 4.05
CA ILE A 100 0.58 11.01 4.43
C ILE A 100 1.12 11.48 5.77
N GLN A 101 1.35 10.54 6.69
CA GLN A 101 1.84 10.78 8.05
C GLN A 101 3.09 9.94 8.34
N VAL A 102 3.84 10.32 9.37
CA VAL A 102 4.93 9.49 9.88
C VAL A 102 4.36 8.14 10.36
N GLY A 103 5.03 7.05 10.00
CA GLY A 103 4.56 5.69 10.23
C GLY A 103 3.66 5.12 9.13
N ASP A 104 3.25 5.93 8.15
CA ASP A 104 2.61 5.41 6.93
C ASP A 104 3.66 4.72 6.04
N TYR A 105 3.21 3.76 5.25
CA TYR A 105 4.01 3.16 4.18
C TYR A 105 3.60 3.76 2.84
N VAL A 106 4.59 4.02 2.00
CA VAL A 106 4.38 4.65 0.69
C VAL A 106 5.09 3.91 -0.42
N THR A 107 4.55 4.03 -1.62
CA THR A 107 5.13 3.51 -2.86
C THR A 107 5.25 4.65 -3.88
N MET A 108 6.42 4.76 -4.51
CA MET A 108 6.65 5.68 -5.62
C MET A 108 6.24 5.03 -6.95
N THR A 109 5.62 5.82 -7.80
CA THR A 109 5.24 5.43 -9.16
C THR A 109 5.52 6.57 -10.15
N GLY A 110 5.70 6.22 -11.41
CA GLY A 110 5.84 7.20 -12.49
C GLY A 110 7.19 7.93 -12.53
N SER A 111 8.20 7.48 -11.77
CA SER A 111 9.56 8.00 -11.94
C SER A 111 10.12 7.62 -13.31
N SER A 112 10.71 8.59 -14.02
CA SER A 112 11.43 8.35 -15.27
C SER A 112 12.71 7.51 -15.06
N VAL A 113 13.28 7.56 -13.86
CA VAL A 113 14.35 6.67 -13.41
C VAL A 113 13.69 5.49 -12.71
N GLY A 114 13.40 4.42 -13.47
CA GLY A 114 12.54 3.32 -13.04
C GLY A 114 12.98 2.59 -11.76
N THR A 115 14.28 2.63 -11.44
CA THR A 115 14.82 2.05 -10.19
C THR A 115 14.27 2.70 -8.91
N TYR A 116 13.85 3.97 -8.95
CA TYR A 116 13.17 4.59 -7.79
C TYR A 116 11.83 3.94 -7.50
N ASN A 117 11.07 3.54 -8.53
CA ASN A 117 9.76 2.91 -8.34
C ASN A 117 9.88 1.57 -7.60
N SER A 118 10.98 0.82 -7.82
CA SER A 118 11.23 -0.46 -7.13
C SER A 118 11.90 -0.28 -5.77
N THR A 119 12.75 0.74 -5.59
CA THR A 119 13.44 0.99 -4.33
C THR A 119 12.53 1.64 -3.30
N VAL A 120 11.67 2.57 -3.75
CA VAL A 120 10.66 3.23 -2.89
C VAL A 120 9.32 2.50 -3.08
N ALA A 121 9.30 1.21 -2.80
CA ALA A 121 8.14 0.34 -2.91
C ALA A 121 7.74 -0.17 -1.53
N HIS A 122 6.64 0.34 -0.98
CA HIS A 122 6.13 0.01 0.34
C HIS A 122 7.16 0.22 1.47
N VAL A 123 7.66 1.45 1.58
CA VAL A 123 8.66 1.87 2.55
C VAL A 123 8.06 2.83 3.58
N GLU A 124 8.56 2.78 4.81
CA GLU A 124 8.07 3.58 5.91
C GLU A 124 8.43 5.05 5.78
N VAL A 125 7.49 5.93 6.09
CA VAL A 125 7.71 7.37 6.27
C VAL A 125 8.24 7.62 7.67
N THR A 126 9.50 8.00 7.77
CA THR A 126 10.19 8.19 9.05
C THR A 126 10.16 9.63 9.54
N ALA A 127 10.03 10.60 8.63
CA ALA A 127 9.91 12.00 8.99
C ALA A 127 9.15 12.80 7.92
N ILE A 128 8.49 13.85 8.36
CA ILE A 128 7.87 14.87 7.50
C ILE A 128 8.28 16.23 8.04
N SER A 129 8.87 17.09 7.20
CA SER A 129 9.12 18.47 7.56
C SER A 129 7.98 19.37 7.16
N ASP A 130 7.62 20.29 8.03
CA ASP A 130 6.72 21.36 7.66
C ASP A 130 7.43 22.41 6.78
N PRO A 131 6.69 23.09 5.89
CA PRO A 131 7.27 24.16 5.08
C PRO A 131 7.82 25.27 5.99
N GLN A 132 9.07 25.62 5.78
CA GLN A 132 9.78 26.64 6.58
C GLN A 132 9.29 28.07 6.32
N SER A 133 8.35 28.26 5.39
CA SER A 133 7.86 29.58 4.98
C SER A 133 6.36 29.54 4.78
N TYR A 134 5.67 30.58 5.21
CA TYR A 134 4.23 30.77 5.02
C TYR A 134 3.77 30.67 3.56
N ASN A 135 4.67 30.89 2.61
CA ASN A 135 4.41 30.79 1.16
C ASN A 135 4.98 29.51 0.52
N ALA A 136 5.52 28.57 1.30
CA ALA A 136 6.07 27.34 0.76
C ALA A 136 4.95 26.29 0.61
N TYR A 137 4.62 25.95 -0.63
CA TYR A 137 3.66 24.90 -0.96
C TYR A 137 4.28 23.50 -0.99
N THR A 138 5.54 23.38 -0.55
CA THR A 138 6.29 22.13 -0.59
C THR A 138 6.62 21.64 0.80
N LYS A 139 6.56 20.32 0.99
CA LYS A 139 7.06 19.61 2.19
C LYS A 139 8.15 18.64 1.77
N THR A 140 8.92 18.17 2.73
CA THR A 140 9.80 17.02 2.51
C THR A 140 9.27 15.82 3.30
N ILE A 141 9.35 14.66 2.67
CA ILE A 141 9.04 13.36 3.26
C ILE A 141 10.32 12.54 3.23
N THR A 142 10.73 12.02 4.39
CA THR A 142 11.86 11.09 4.52
C THR A 142 11.30 9.68 4.64
N VAL A 143 11.86 8.75 3.85
CA VAL A 143 11.48 7.34 3.88
C VAL A 143 12.69 6.46 4.13
N ASP A 144 12.46 5.29 4.73
CA ASP A 144 13.47 4.27 5.00
C ASP A 144 13.76 3.45 3.71
N ALA A 145 14.45 4.10 2.78
CA ALA A 145 14.89 3.48 1.53
C ALA A 145 16.25 4.02 1.12
N ASP A 146 17.20 3.13 0.87
CA ASP A 146 18.55 3.51 0.41
C ASP A 146 18.55 3.74 -1.11
N THR A 147 18.71 4.98 -1.50
CA THR A 147 18.83 5.41 -2.90
C THR A 147 20.21 5.95 -3.24
N SER A 148 21.22 5.79 -2.37
CA SER A 148 22.57 6.36 -2.52
C SER A 148 23.26 5.96 -3.81
N SER A 149 23.02 4.72 -4.28
CA SER A 149 23.61 4.16 -5.50
C SER A 149 22.82 4.44 -6.78
N LEU A 150 21.63 5.03 -6.69
CA LEU A 150 20.79 5.26 -7.86
C LEU A 150 21.28 6.45 -8.69
N ALA A 151 20.88 6.50 -9.95
CA ALA A 151 21.06 7.69 -10.79
C ALA A 151 20.33 8.91 -10.20
N ASP A 152 20.68 10.11 -10.62
CA ASP A 152 20.01 11.30 -10.15
C ASP A 152 18.54 11.32 -10.59
N PHE A 153 17.67 11.70 -9.66
CA PHE A 153 16.23 11.83 -9.96
C PHE A 153 16.00 12.96 -10.95
N THR A 154 15.22 12.69 -11.96
CA THR A 154 14.84 13.68 -12.98
C THR A 154 13.34 13.64 -13.23
N GLY A 155 12.76 14.79 -13.56
CA GLY A 155 11.33 14.89 -13.84
C GLY A 155 10.48 14.93 -12.57
N THR A 156 9.39 14.18 -12.58
CA THR A 156 8.43 14.09 -11.47
C THR A 156 7.99 12.65 -11.29
N ALA A 157 7.53 12.35 -10.08
CA ALA A 157 6.91 11.07 -9.74
C ALA A 157 5.70 11.31 -8.84
N GLN A 158 5.01 10.26 -8.47
CA GLN A 158 3.96 10.27 -7.45
C GLN A 158 4.34 9.32 -6.33
N ILE A 159 4.15 9.75 -5.08
CA ILE A 159 4.09 8.83 -3.95
C ILE A 159 2.65 8.65 -3.52
N SER A 160 2.31 7.44 -3.13
CA SER A 160 0.97 7.10 -2.65
C SER A 160 1.07 6.20 -1.45
N LYS A 161 0.13 6.37 -0.50
CA LYS A 161 0.01 5.46 0.63
C LYS A 161 -0.21 4.04 0.13
N SER A 162 0.49 3.09 0.71
CA SER A 162 0.41 1.68 0.39
C SER A 162 0.21 0.83 1.65
N VAL A 163 -0.35 -0.35 1.46
CA VAL A 163 -0.65 -1.31 2.53
C VAL A 163 -0.29 -2.71 2.07
N ILE A 164 -0.17 -3.62 3.02
CA ILE A 164 -0.02 -5.06 2.75
C ILE A 164 -1.33 -5.76 3.06
N ALA A 165 -1.84 -6.54 2.11
CA ALA A 165 -2.81 -7.59 2.40
C ALA A 165 -2.05 -8.90 2.66
N ARG A 166 -2.38 -9.58 3.75
CA ARG A 166 -1.82 -10.87 4.12
C ARG A 166 -2.92 -11.89 4.33
N LEU A 167 -2.76 -13.03 3.70
CA LEU A 167 -3.66 -14.17 3.80
C LEU A 167 -3.02 -15.25 4.66
N ALA A 168 -3.72 -15.69 5.71
CA ALA A 168 -3.40 -16.88 6.48
C ALA A 168 -4.53 -17.90 6.31
N PRO A 169 -4.28 -19.07 5.70
CA PRO A 169 -5.29 -20.10 5.56
C PRO A 169 -5.65 -20.71 6.92
N GLU A 170 -6.90 -21.12 7.07
CA GLU A 170 -7.39 -21.75 8.31
C GLU A 170 -6.98 -23.22 8.40
N THR A 171 -6.78 -23.87 7.27
CA THR A 171 -6.46 -25.29 7.18
C THR A 171 -5.27 -25.57 6.27
N SER A 172 -4.70 -26.77 6.37
CA SER A 172 -3.61 -27.24 5.50
C SER A 172 -3.96 -27.31 4.02
N ASP A 173 -5.26 -27.28 3.66
CA ASP A 173 -5.71 -27.32 2.27
C ASP A 173 -5.52 -25.98 1.54
N GLY A 174 -5.09 -24.96 2.27
CA GLY A 174 -4.86 -23.62 1.74
C GLY A 174 -6.14 -22.83 1.51
N CYS A 175 -5.98 -21.60 1.08
CA CYS A 175 -7.06 -20.73 0.63
C CYS A 175 -6.58 -19.74 -0.42
N THR A 176 -7.55 -19.16 -1.13
CA THR A 176 -7.31 -18.14 -2.14
C THR A 176 -8.26 -16.99 -1.91
N MET A 177 -7.71 -15.78 -1.86
CA MET A 177 -8.47 -14.55 -1.72
C MET A 177 -8.16 -13.55 -2.81
N HIS A 178 -9.19 -12.90 -3.31
CA HIS A 178 -9.09 -11.80 -4.24
C HIS A 178 -9.20 -10.48 -3.48
N VAL A 179 -8.34 -9.53 -3.83
CA VAL A 179 -8.31 -8.19 -3.23
C VAL A 179 -8.64 -7.19 -4.31
N HIS A 180 -9.80 -6.57 -4.22
CA HIS A 180 -10.26 -5.56 -5.17
C HIS A 180 -10.47 -4.23 -4.45
N GLU A 181 -10.04 -3.16 -5.07
CA GLU A 181 -10.38 -1.81 -4.64
C GLU A 181 -11.64 -1.35 -5.35
N VAL A 182 -12.60 -0.84 -4.60
CA VAL A 182 -13.93 -0.49 -5.11
C VAL A 182 -14.37 0.89 -4.64
N ASN A 183 -15.26 1.51 -5.38
CA ASN A 183 -16.02 2.68 -4.96
C ASN A 183 -17.51 2.35 -4.93
N LEU A 184 -18.23 3.06 -4.09
CA LEU A 184 -19.69 3.08 -4.17
C LEU A 184 -20.08 3.89 -5.41
N ALA A 185 -20.88 3.29 -6.27
CA ALA A 185 -21.38 3.93 -7.49
C ALA A 185 -22.60 4.82 -7.21
#